data_4c199828c96d730d61486b04105b84f2
#
_entry.id   4c199828c96d730d61486b04105b84f2
#
_cell.length_a   1.000
_cell.length_b   1.000
_cell.length_c   1.000
_cell.angle_alpha   90.00
_cell.angle_beta   90.00
_cell.angle_gamma   90.00
#
_symmetry.space_group_name_H-M   'P 1'
#
loop_
_entity.id
_entity.type
_entity.pdbx_description
1 polymer ?
#
loop_
_entity_poly.entity_id
_entity_poly.type
_entity_poly.pdbx_seq_one_letter_code
_entity_poly.pdbx_strand_id
1 'polypeptide(L)'
;MTAPDFHADRIARLQGELRDRGVDLALFGPSADLFYLTGFDAHLSERLKLLVVPADGKPALVVPTLEAPLVGEARRHASVHTWADHEDPAALAASVIGNVAGKNVAVGNQLWTAFLLRLQARLDGASWVEAAPIVRPLRMVKDHAEIDAMTEVSRLTDEAWEEFIEGPALSGLTESQAMKRLADLTGKRGLSSMWGICASGPNASSPHHHTGDRVIQQGDAVIFDWGGKLNGYNSDVTRTVHVGPPSEEFRKVYQIVREANQATLDAVKPGVPLQELDRTARKLITDAGYGEAFLHRVGHGLGLEVHEEPYLVEGNDLPLEVGMTFSDEPGIYLEGKFGVRIEDTVVCTEDGGVRLNHATRDLVFMD
;
A
#
# COMPACT_ATOMS: atom_id res chain seq x y z
N MET A 1 -25.36 21.44 2.66
CA MET A 1 -25.19 20.09 2.08
C MET A 1 -24.48 19.27 3.15
N THR A 2 -24.99 18.12 3.53
CA THR A 2 -24.27 17.16 4.38
C THR A 2 -23.04 16.67 3.62
N ALA A 3 -21.90 16.55 4.30
CA ALA A 3 -20.70 15.97 3.70
C ALA A 3 -21.04 14.60 3.07
N PRO A 4 -20.44 14.23 1.93
CA PRO A 4 -20.68 12.94 1.31
C PRO A 4 -20.36 11.82 2.29
N ASP A 5 -21.23 10.82 2.38
CA ASP A 5 -21.02 9.63 3.21
C ASP A 5 -20.30 8.56 2.38
N PHE A 6 -18.99 8.70 2.24
CA PHE A 6 -18.16 7.83 1.41
C PHE A 6 -18.29 6.34 1.76
N HIS A 7 -18.50 6.00 3.03
CA HIS A 7 -18.61 4.59 3.43
C HIS A 7 -19.95 3.98 2.99
N ALA A 8 -21.03 4.75 3.05
CA ALA A 8 -22.33 4.31 2.53
C ALA A 8 -22.24 4.01 1.03
N ASP A 9 -21.60 4.90 0.26
CA ASP A 9 -21.43 4.74 -1.19
C ASP A 9 -20.54 3.52 -1.52
N ARG A 10 -19.44 3.31 -0.78
CA ARG A 10 -18.54 2.17 -0.94
C ARG A 10 -19.24 0.83 -0.63
N ILE A 11 -20.04 0.79 0.42
CA ILE A 11 -20.88 -0.38 0.74
C ILE A 11 -21.89 -0.65 -0.39
N ALA A 12 -22.57 0.38 -0.88
CA ALA A 12 -23.54 0.23 -1.96
C ALA A 12 -22.90 -0.28 -3.26
N ARG A 13 -21.69 0.22 -3.61
CA ARG A 13 -20.90 -0.28 -4.74
C ARG A 13 -20.53 -1.75 -4.56
N LEU A 14 -20.02 -2.14 -3.37
CA LEU A 14 -19.71 -3.55 -3.09
C LEU A 14 -20.96 -4.43 -3.22
N GLN A 15 -22.10 -3.99 -2.69
CA GLN A 15 -23.36 -4.72 -2.82
C GLN A 15 -23.80 -4.89 -4.27
N GLY A 16 -23.56 -3.88 -5.13
CA GLY A 16 -23.73 -3.98 -6.58
C GLY A 16 -22.88 -5.10 -7.18
N GLU A 17 -21.57 -5.08 -6.91
CA GLU A 17 -20.66 -6.10 -7.40
C GLU A 17 -20.99 -7.52 -6.90
N LEU A 18 -21.45 -7.66 -5.66
CA LEU A 18 -21.91 -8.94 -5.13
C LEU A 18 -23.10 -9.49 -5.94
N ARG A 19 -24.12 -8.66 -6.21
CA ARG A 19 -25.28 -9.04 -7.03
C ARG A 19 -24.90 -9.44 -8.44
N ASP A 20 -24.07 -8.63 -9.10
CA ASP A 20 -23.66 -8.83 -10.50
C ASP A 20 -22.88 -10.13 -10.68
N ARG A 21 -22.16 -10.56 -9.61
CA ARG A 21 -21.39 -11.82 -9.60
C ARG A 21 -22.14 -13.01 -8.98
N GLY A 22 -23.39 -12.82 -8.57
CA GLY A 22 -24.19 -13.88 -7.93
C GLY A 22 -23.64 -14.31 -6.57
N VAL A 23 -23.03 -13.40 -5.82
CA VAL A 23 -22.53 -13.62 -4.46
C VAL A 23 -23.54 -13.05 -3.47
N ASP A 24 -23.97 -13.85 -2.50
CA ASP A 24 -25.04 -13.47 -1.57
C ASP A 24 -24.56 -12.58 -0.43
N LEU A 25 -23.33 -12.75 0.01
CA LEU A 25 -22.72 -11.93 1.06
C LEU A 25 -21.20 -12.02 1.04
N ALA A 26 -20.56 -11.01 1.63
CA ALA A 26 -19.12 -10.98 1.85
C ALA A 26 -18.78 -10.82 3.34
N LEU A 27 -17.70 -11.47 3.77
CA LEU A 27 -17.18 -11.49 5.14
C LEU A 27 -15.78 -10.89 5.21
N PHE A 28 -15.59 -9.85 6.01
CA PHE A 28 -14.28 -9.22 6.15
C PHE A 28 -13.85 -9.22 7.63
N GLY A 29 -12.66 -9.76 7.89
CA GLY A 29 -11.96 -9.57 9.16
C GLY A 29 -11.28 -8.21 9.23
N PRO A 30 -10.54 -7.90 10.33
CA PRO A 30 -9.69 -6.72 10.41
C PRO A 30 -8.74 -6.64 9.22
N SER A 31 -8.90 -5.58 8.41
CA SER A 31 -8.19 -5.43 7.12
C SER A 31 -8.41 -4.04 6.56
N ALA A 32 -7.65 -3.70 5.53
CA ALA A 32 -7.88 -2.51 4.72
C ALA A 32 -9.28 -2.50 4.08
N ASP A 33 -9.82 -3.67 3.72
CA ASP A 33 -11.19 -3.78 3.17
C ASP A 33 -12.25 -3.40 4.20
N LEU A 34 -12.11 -3.87 5.46
CA LEU A 34 -13.00 -3.49 6.55
C LEU A 34 -12.93 -1.97 6.79
N PHE A 35 -11.72 -1.41 6.83
CA PHE A 35 -11.53 0.02 6.98
C PHE A 35 -12.12 0.82 5.82
N TYR A 36 -11.88 0.40 4.56
CA TYR A 36 -12.43 1.02 3.35
C TYR A 36 -13.95 1.15 3.42
N LEU A 37 -14.61 0.07 3.84
CA LEU A 37 -16.07 -0.01 3.88
C LEU A 37 -16.70 0.73 5.07
N THR A 38 -15.97 0.90 6.18
CA THR A 38 -16.60 1.34 7.44
C THR A 38 -15.88 2.46 8.18
N GLY A 39 -14.62 2.73 7.86
CA GLY A 39 -13.74 3.62 8.64
C GLY A 39 -13.29 3.03 9.98
N PHE A 40 -13.67 1.80 10.31
CA PHE A 40 -13.25 1.14 11.54
C PHE A 40 -11.86 0.52 11.39
N ASP A 41 -10.85 1.13 12.02
CA ASP A 41 -9.48 0.60 12.08
C ASP A 41 -9.39 -0.49 13.16
N ALA A 42 -9.72 -1.72 12.76
CA ALA A 42 -9.78 -2.87 13.63
C ALA A 42 -8.43 -3.60 13.66
N HIS A 43 -7.83 -3.76 14.84
CA HIS A 43 -6.61 -4.54 15.00
C HIS A 43 -6.83 -6.04 14.88
N LEU A 44 -5.90 -6.73 14.21
CA LEU A 44 -5.83 -8.20 14.21
C LEU A 44 -5.52 -8.70 15.62
N SER A 45 -6.33 -9.64 16.11
CA SER A 45 -6.13 -10.31 17.41
C SER A 45 -6.84 -11.67 17.42
N GLU A 46 -6.67 -12.41 18.51
CA GLU A 46 -7.36 -13.67 18.78
C GLU A 46 -8.88 -13.50 18.99
N ARG A 47 -9.35 -12.26 19.10
CA ARG A 47 -10.80 -11.94 19.22
C ARG A 47 -11.41 -11.71 17.86
N LEU A 48 -12.45 -12.46 17.54
CA LEU A 48 -13.16 -12.32 16.28
C LEU A 48 -13.80 -10.93 16.14
N LYS A 49 -13.42 -10.22 15.10
CA LYS A 49 -14.11 -9.07 14.54
C LYS A 49 -14.49 -9.42 13.10
N LEU A 50 -15.74 -9.19 12.74
CA LEU A 50 -16.24 -9.61 11.43
C LEU A 50 -17.27 -8.61 10.92
N LEU A 51 -17.01 -8.04 9.76
CA LEU A 51 -17.98 -7.31 8.96
C LEU A 51 -18.69 -8.31 8.02
N VAL A 52 -20.00 -8.33 8.08
CA VAL A 52 -20.87 -9.10 7.19
C VAL A 52 -21.59 -8.11 6.28
N VAL A 53 -21.34 -8.18 4.98
CA VAL A 53 -22.00 -7.34 3.97
C VAL A 53 -22.87 -8.24 3.09
N PRO A 54 -24.19 -8.27 3.29
CA PRO A 54 -25.09 -9.00 2.40
C PRO A 54 -25.22 -8.24 1.07
N ALA A 55 -25.47 -8.96 -0.03
CA ALA A 55 -25.76 -8.35 -1.33
C ALA A 55 -26.97 -7.41 -1.27
N ASP A 56 -27.95 -7.77 -0.43
CA ASP A 56 -29.13 -6.95 -0.15
C ASP A 56 -29.36 -6.81 1.36
N GLY A 57 -29.59 -5.58 1.81
CA GLY A 57 -29.86 -5.27 3.20
C GLY A 57 -28.72 -4.54 3.93
N LYS A 58 -28.89 -4.36 5.23
CA LYS A 58 -27.95 -3.62 6.05
C LYS A 58 -26.77 -4.51 6.48
N PRO A 59 -25.51 -4.04 6.36
CA PRO A 59 -24.37 -4.72 6.94
C PRO A 59 -24.46 -4.93 8.44
N ALA A 60 -23.73 -5.92 8.94
CA ALA A 60 -23.59 -6.21 10.37
C ALA A 60 -22.12 -6.31 10.74
N LEU A 61 -21.78 -5.85 11.95
CA LEU A 61 -20.45 -5.90 12.51
C LEU A 61 -20.48 -6.68 13.83
N VAL A 62 -19.78 -7.79 13.88
CA VAL A 62 -19.59 -8.61 15.09
C VAL A 62 -18.28 -8.23 15.74
N VAL A 63 -18.29 -7.78 16.99
CA VAL A 63 -17.09 -7.32 17.71
C VAL A 63 -17.11 -7.74 19.18
N PRO A 64 -15.94 -7.85 19.85
CA PRO A 64 -15.91 -8.02 21.30
C PRO A 64 -16.61 -6.85 22.01
N THR A 65 -17.33 -7.12 23.08
CA THR A 65 -18.01 -6.09 23.88
C THR A 65 -17.04 -5.00 24.37
N LEU A 66 -15.81 -5.40 24.73
CA LEU A 66 -14.79 -4.46 25.19
C LEU A 66 -14.29 -3.51 24.10
N GLU A 67 -14.37 -3.91 22.81
CA GLU A 67 -13.95 -3.09 21.67
C GLU A 67 -15.13 -2.36 20.99
N ALA A 68 -16.35 -2.61 21.40
CA ALA A 68 -17.54 -1.96 20.85
C ALA A 68 -17.49 -0.41 20.87
N PRO A 69 -16.91 0.26 21.90
CA PRO A 69 -16.73 1.71 21.85
C PRO A 69 -15.86 2.22 20.72
N LEU A 70 -14.90 1.40 20.22
CA LEU A 70 -13.96 1.76 19.17
C LEU A 70 -14.60 1.75 17.77
N VAL A 71 -15.76 1.12 17.60
CA VAL A 71 -16.47 1.04 16.29
C VAL A 71 -16.81 2.43 15.73
N GLY A 72 -16.99 3.43 16.58
CA GLY A 72 -17.17 4.81 16.16
C GLY A 72 -18.31 5.02 15.15
N GLU A 73 -18.00 5.73 14.07
CA GLU A 73 -18.94 6.10 13.00
C GLU A 73 -19.43 4.89 12.17
N ALA A 74 -18.71 3.77 12.17
CA ALA A 74 -19.13 2.55 11.45
C ALA A 74 -20.53 2.04 11.90
N ARG A 75 -20.99 2.44 13.11
CA ARG A 75 -22.36 2.18 13.61
C ARG A 75 -23.46 2.76 12.73
N ARG A 76 -23.15 3.78 11.93
CA ARG A 76 -24.13 4.36 10.99
C ARG A 76 -24.43 3.41 9.87
N HIS A 77 -23.40 2.66 9.42
CA HIS A 77 -23.44 1.82 8.23
C HIS A 77 -23.75 0.35 8.53
N ALA A 78 -23.42 -0.13 9.76
CA ALA A 78 -23.62 -1.52 10.14
C ALA A 78 -24.37 -1.64 11.47
N SER A 79 -25.17 -2.69 11.62
CA SER A 79 -25.70 -3.10 12.93
C SER A 79 -24.58 -3.76 13.75
N VAL A 80 -24.39 -3.34 15.01
CA VAL A 80 -23.30 -3.86 15.85
C VAL A 80 -23.83 -4.92 16.79
N HIS A 81 -23.21 -6.10 16.74
CA HIS A 81 -23.46 -7.26 17.58
C HIS A 81 -22.22 -7.54 18.43
N THR A 82 -22.39 -7.65 19.72
CA THR A 82 -21.25 -7.80 20.64
C THR A 82 -21.26 -9.15 21.34
N TRP A 83 -20.07 -9.64 21.68
CA TRP A 83 -19.85 -10.87 22.43
C TRP A 83 -18.84 -10.65 23.55
N ALA A 84 -19.04 -11.35 24.69
CA ALA A 84 -18.14 -11.33 25.83
C ALA A 84 -17.15 -12.50 25.78
N ASP A 85 -16.01 -12.38 26.48
CA ASP A 85 -14.91 -13.37 26.41
C ASP A 85 -15.30 -14.81 26.80
N HIS A 86 -16.41 -15.02 27.49
CA HIS A 86 -16.94 -16.33 27.84
C HIS A 86 -17.95 -16.88 26.82
N GLU A 87 -18.29 -16.13 25.77
CA GLU A 87 -19.22 -16.51 24.72
C GLU A 87 -18.48 -17.05 23.48
N ASP A 88 -19.19 -17.79 22.62
CA ASP A 88 -18.65 -18.25 21.35
C ASP A 88 -18.89 -17.22 20.22
N PRO A 89 -17.86 -16.47 19.82
CA PRO A 89 -18.01 -15.44 18.79
C PRO A 89 -18.41 -16.01 17.42
N ALA A 90 -18.00 -17.24 17.11
CA ALA A 90 -18.36 -17.87 15.83
C ALA A 90 -19.84 -18.31 15.81
N ALA A 91 -20.40 -18.68 16.96
CA ALA A 91 -21.84 -18.95 17.08
C ALA A 91 -22.67 -17.67 16.90
N LEU A 92 -22.25 -16.55 17.51
CA LEU A 92 -22.90 -15.25 17.30
C LEU A 92 -22.80 -14.84 15.82
N ALA A 93 -21.62 -14.91 15.23
CA ALA A 93 -21.42 -14.54 13.82
C ALA A 93 -22.29 -15.40 12.88
N ALA A 94 -22.36 -16.72 13.11
CA ALA A 94 -23.24 -17.60 12.35
C ALA A 94 -24.73 -17.26 12.50
N SER A 95 -25.15 -16.87 13.71
CA SER A 95 -26.53 -16.39 13.97
C SER A 95 -26.84 -15.09 13.22
N VAL A 96 -25.88 -14.15 13.17
CA VAL A 96 -25.99 -12.87 12.42
C VAL A 96 -26.05 -13.12 10.92
N ILE A 97 -25.22 -14.01 10.40
CA ILE A 97 -25.16 -14.40 8.97
C ILE A 97 -26.47 -15.13 8.57
N GLY A 98 -26.99 -15.98 9.44
CA GLY A 98 -28.22 -16.74 9.19
C GLY A 98 -28.02 -17.93 8.25
N ASN A 99 -29.08 -18.35 7.57
CA ASN A 99 -29.04 -19.51 6.67
C ASN A 99 -28.30 -19.18 5.36
N VAL A 100 -27.30 -19.98 5.06
CA VAL A 100 -26.46 -19.87 3.84
C VAL A 100 -26.54 -21.11 2.92
N ALA A 101 -27.41 -22.03 3.20
CA ALA A 101 -27.56 -23.23 2.34
C ALA A 101 -27.89 -22.83 0.90
N GLY A 102 -27.04 -23.25 -0.04
CA GLY A 102 -27.15 -22.91 -1.46
C GLY A 102 -26.68 -21.49 -1.83
N LYS A 103 -26.05 -20.74 -0.90
CA LYS A 103 -25.55 -19.40 -1.12
C LYS A 103 -24.06 -19.38 -1.41
N ASN A 104 -23.63 -18.36 -2.14
CA ASN A 104 -22.22 -18.03 -2.36
C ASN A 104 -21.77 -17.01 -1.32
N VAL A 105 -20.76 -17.34 -0.54
CA VAL A 105 -20.18 -16.52 0.53
C VAL A 105 -18.76 -16.13 0.17
N ALA A 106 -18.53 -14.84 -0.06
CA ALA A 106 -17.19 -14.32 -0.30
C ALA A 106 -16.45 -14.05 1.01
N VAL A 107 -15.15 -14.32 1.05
CA VAL A 107 -14.31 -14.17 2.25
C VAL A 107 -13.11 -13.30 1.94
N GLY A 108 -12.90 -12.25 2.75
CA GLY A 108 -11.73 -11.38 2.68
C GLY A 108 -10.45 -12.12 3.05
N ASN A 109 -9.36 -11.82 2.36
CA ASN A 109 -8.09 -12.54 2.46
C ASN A 109 -7.43 -12.46 3.84
N GLN A 110 -7.77 -11.45 4.65
CA GLN A 110 -7.18 -11.24 5.98
C GLN A 110 -8.06 -11.80 7.12
N LEU A 111 -9.13 -12.54 6.82
CA LEU A 111 -9.83 -13.30 7.84
C LEU A 111 -8.98 -14.51 8.23
N TRP A 112 -8.62 -14.62 9.51
CA TRP A 112 -7.83 -15.73 9.99
C TRP A 112 -8.50 -17.08 9.68
N THR A 113 -7.72 -18.01 9.15
CA THR A 113 -8.18 -19.38 8.83
C THR A 113 -8.88 -20.06 10.01
N ALA A 114 -8.41 -19.81 11.24
CA ALA A 114 -9.04 -20.37 12.45
C ALA A 114 -10.50 -19.90 12.62
N PHE A 115 -10.79 -18.64 12.29
CA PHE A 115 -12.16 -18.11 12.32
C PHE A 115 -12.99 -18.62 11.15
N LEU A 116 -12.40 -18.65 9.95
CA LEU A 116 -13.07 -19.19 8.76
C LEU A 116 -13.52 -20.64 8.97
N LEU A 117 -12.64 -21.51 9.47
CA LEU A 117 -12.97 -22.92 9.74
C LEU A 117 -14.10 -23.06 10.80
N ARG A 118 -14.12 -22.22 11.83
CA ARG A 118 -15.18 -22.21 12.84
C ARG A 118 -16.53 -21.75 12.23
N LEU A 119 -16.51 -20.78 11.31
CA LEU A 119 -17.70 -20.34 10.60
C LEU A 119 -18.20 -21.42 9.64
N GLN A 120 -17.31 -22.03 8.85
CA GLN A 120 -17.66 -23.11 7.93
C GLN A 120 -18.31 -24.28 8.64
N ALA A 121 -17.83 -24.65 9.83
CA ALA A 121 -18.42 -25.71 10.66
C ALA A 121 -19.84 -25.40 11.18
N ARG A 122 -20.32 -24.15 11.05
CA ARG A 122 -21.66 -23.70 11.50
C ARG A 122 -22.56 -23.23 10.38
N LEU A 123 -22.02 -23.06 9.19
CA LEU A 123 -22.69 -22.48 8.03
C LEU A 123 -22.73 -23.54 6.89
N ASP A 124 -23.53 -24.58 7.13
CA ASP A 124 -23.61 -25.69 6.23
C ASP A 124 -24.24 -25.32 4.87
N GLY A 125 -23.73 -25.95 3.81
CA GLY A 125 -24.30 -25.86 2.45
C GLY A 125 -23.97 -24.59 1.69
N ALA A 126 -23.05 -23.73 2.22
CA ALA A 126 -22.52 -22.58 1.52
C ALA A 126 -21.42 -22.97 0.53
N SER A 127 -21.35 -22.25 -0.60
CA SER A 127 -20.20 -22.21 -1.48
C SER A 127 -19.30 -21.04 -1.07
N TRP A 128 -18.00 -21.30 -0.87
CA TRP A 128 -17.05 -20.28 -0.39
C TRP A 128 -16.18 -19.80 -1.53
N VAL A 129 -16.10 -18.47 -1.72
CA VAL A 129 -15.30 -17.83 -2.75
C VAL A 129 -14.43 -16.72 -2.15
N GLU A 130 -13.41 -16.30 -2.86
CA GLU A 130 -12.55 -15.19 -2.46
C GLU A 130 -13.26 -13.84 -2.70
N ALA A 131 -13.18 -12.91 -1.71
CA ALA A 131 -13.74 -11.57 -1.85
C ALA A 131 -12.82 -10.60 -2.61
N ALA A 132 -11.53 -10.89 -2.68
CA ALA A 132 -10.55 -10.00 -3.30
C ALA A 132 -10.89 -9.62 -4.75
N PRO A 133 -11.27 -10.53 -5.66
CA PRO A 133 -11.64 -10.15 -7.02
C PRO A 133 -12.87 -9.22 -7.11
N ILE A 134 -13.62 -9.08 -6.01
CA ILE A 134 -14.82 -8.23 -5.91
C ILE A 134 -14.50 -6.87 -5.33
N VAL A 135 -13.72 -6.84 -4.24
CA VAL A 135 -13.45 -5.59 -3.48
C VAL A 135 -12.24 -4.82 -4.00
N ARG A 136 -11.22 -5.50 -4.52
CA ARG A 136 -10.00 -4.85 -5.01
C ARG A 136 -10.25 -3.86 -6.16
N PRO A 137 -11.06 -4.16 -7.18
CA PRO A 137 -11.36 -3.18 -8.22
C PRO A 137 -11.96 -1.88 -7.68
N LEU A 138 -12.73 -1.95 -6.59
CA LEU A 138 -13.31 -0.77 -5.94
C LEU A 138 -12.26 0.11 -5.25
N ARG A 139 -11.17 -0.50 -4.75
CA ARG A 139 -10.07 0.18 -4.08
C ARG A 139 -9.00 0.68 -5.05
N MET A 140 -8.83 0.02 -6.21
CA MET A 140 -7.83 0.41 -7.20
C MET A 140 -8.07 1.82 -7.72
N VAL A 141 -9.33 2.19 -7.98
CA VAL A 141 -9.73 3.51 -8.47
C VAL A 141 -10.13 4.39 -7.28
N LYS A 142 -9.25 5.30 -6.92
CA LYS A 142 -9.41 6.21 -5.78
C LYS A 142 -10.37 7.34 -6.12
N ASP A 143 -11.23 7.69 -5.17
CA ASP A 143 -12.03 8.89 -5.25
C ASP A 143 -11.20 10.14 -4.89
N HIS A 144 -11.78 11.33 -5.09
CA HIS A 144 -11.06 12.59 -4.83
C HIS A 144 -10.59 12.71 -3.37
N ALA A 145 -11.39 12.24 -2.40
CA ALA A 145 -11.02 12.35 -0.99
C ALA A 145 -9.86 11.40 -0.63
N GLU A 146 -9.78 10.25 -1.29
CA GLU A 146 -8.66 9.32 -1.17
C GLU A 146 -7.38 9.92 -1.78
N ILE A 147 -7.48 10.52 -2.96
CA ILE A 147 -6.35 11.20 -3.62
C ILE A 147 -5.87 12.39 -2.78
N ASP A 148 -6.78 13.19 -2.22
CA ASP A 148 -6.42 14.30 -1.32
C ASP A 148 -5.68 13.79 -0.08
N ALA A 149 -6.14 12.69 0.53
CA ALA A 149 -5.47 12.08 1.68
C ALA A 149 -4.07 11.53 1.32
N MET A 150 -3.93 10.91 0.14
CA MET A 150 -2.63 10.43 -0.37
C MET A 150 -1.69 11.57 -0.73
N THR A 151 -2.20 12.66 -1.28
CA THR A 151 -1.43 13.88 -1.55
C THR A 151 -0.89 14.48 -0.26
N GLU A 152 -1.71 14.56 0.78
CA GLU A 152 -1.28 15.11 2.06
C GLU A 152 -0.25 14.24 2.77
N VAL A 153 -0.42 12.91 2.81
CA VAL A 153 0.59 12.03 3.42
C VAL A 153 1.91 12.05 2.65
N SER A 154 1.87 12.14 1.31
CA SER A 154 3.07 12.29 0.47
C SER A 154 3.79 13.62 0.74
N ARG A 155 3.05 14.72 0.81
CA ARG A 155 3.59 16.05 1.14
C ARG A 155 4.32 16.07 2.48
N LEU A 156 3.73 15.46 3.51
CA LEU A 156 4.36 15.38 4.84
C LEU A 156 5.60 14.47 4.84
N THR A 157 5.61 13.45 4.01
CA THR A 157 6.77 12.58 3.81
C THR A 157 7.90 13.33 3.11
N ASP A 158 7.58 14.13 2.09
CA ASP A 158 8.55 14.99 1.39
C ASP A 158 9.18 16.02 2.33
N GLU A 159 8.39 16.70 3.16
CA GLU A 159 8.89 17.64 4.15
C GLU A 159 9.85 16.98 5.17
N ALA A 160 9.57 15.71 5.54
CA ALA A 160 10.49 14.98 6.40
C ALA A 160 11.81 14.70 5.72
N TRP A 161 11.79 14.40 4.42
CA TRP A 161 12.99 14.21 3.61
C TRP A 161 13.79 15.48 3.45
N GLU A 162 13.16 16.62 3.17
CA GLU A 162 13.82 17.92 3.02
C GLU A 162 14.59 18.27 4.30
N GLU A 163 13.96 18.15 5.48
CA GLU A 163 14.64 18.36 6.77
C GLU A 163 15.76 17.32 7.01
N PHE A 164 15.58 16.10 6.52
CA PHE A 164 16.58 15.04 6.69
C PHE A 164 17.86 15.32 5.91
N ILE A 165 17.76 15.74 4.65
CA ILE A 165 18.93 16.01 3.80
C ILE A 165 19.68 17.29 4.18
N GLU A 166 18.99 18.26 4.81
CA GLU A 166 19.61 19.47 5.38
C GLU A 166 20.31 19.20 6.73
N GLY A 167 20.11 18.00 7.27
CA GLY A 167 20.62 17.63 8.58
C GLY A 167 22.09 17.18 8.59
N PRO A 168 22.58 16.63 9.73
CA PRO A 168 23.95 16.19 9.88
C PRO A 168 24.36 15.09 8.90
N ALA A 169 25.67 14.97 8.65
CA ALA A 169 26.30 13.92 7.86
C ALA A 169 25.81 12.52 8.19
N LEU A 170 25.80 11.64 7.19
CA LEU A 170 25.47 10.21 7.37
C LEU A 170 26.71 9.38 7.73
N SER A 171 27.90 9.82 7.32
CA SER A 171 29.13 9.10 7.60
C SER A 171 29.33 8.87 9.10
N GLY A 172 29.55 7.61 9.48
CA GLY A 172 29.72 7.19 10.88
C GLY A 172 28.43 6.79 11.60
N LEU A 173 27.25 7.05 11.04
CA LEU A 173 25.98 6.49 11.53
C LEU A 173 25.83 5.04 11.05
N THR A 174 25.14 4.21 11.82
CA THR A 174 24.65 2.93 11.29
C THR A 174 23.41 3.16 10.41
N GLU A 175 23.12 2.22 9.52
CA GLU A 175 21.87 2.24 8.72
C GLU A 175 20.65 2.41 9.63
N SER A 176 20.59 1.66 10.75
CA SER A 176 19.53 1.75 11.76
C SER A 176 19.42 3.15 12.39
N GLN A 177 20.54 3.81 12.66
CA GLN A 177 20.54 5.17 13.20
C GLN A 177 20.07 6.20 12.17
N ALA A 178 20.51 6.07 10.91
CA ALA A 178 20.09 6.93 9.82
C ALA A 178 18.58 6.78 9.55
N MET A 179 18.08 5.52 9.46
CA MET A 179 16.65 5.25 9.27
C MET A 179 15.82 5.77 10.45
N LYS A 180 16.29 5.57 11.68
CA LYS A 180 15.60 6.09 12.86
C LYS A 180 15.48 7.62 12.82
N ARG A 181 16.53 8.33 12.40
CA ARG A 181 16.48 9.80 12.26
C ARG A 181 15.41 10.22 11.26
N LEU A 182 15.30 9.56 10.11
CA LEU A 182 14.27 9.84 9.11
C LEU A 182 12.86 9.51 9.65
N ALA A 183 12.71 8.36 10.31
CA ALA A 183 11.45 7.97 10.94
C ALA A 183 11.00 8.95 12.04
N ASP A 184 11.93 9.45 12.86
CA ASP A 184 11.63 10.46 13.89
C ASP A 184 11.11 11.77 13.25
N LEU A 185 11.68 12.19 12.11
CA LEU A 185 11.24 13.38 11.36
C LEU A 185 9.85 13.17 10.75
N THR A 186 9.60 11.99 10.20
CA THR A 186 8.30 11.59 9.65
C THR A 186 7.23 11.57 10.74
N GLY A 187 7.55 10.98 11.91
CA GLY A 187 6.64 10.93 13.06
C GLY A 187 6.31 12.30 13.66
N LYS A 188 7.27 13.26 13.67
CA LYS A 188 7.02 14.65 14.09
C LYS A 188 5.95 15.36 13.26
N ARG A 189 5.73 14.92 12.02
CA ARG A 189 4.70 15.43 11.11
C ARG A 189 3.35 14.75 11.28
N GLY A 190 3.23 13.88 12.29
CA GLY A 190 1.98 13.22 12.63
C GLY A 190 1.69 11.94 11.85
N LEU A 191 2.63 11.44 11.06
CA LEU A 191 2.49 10.16 10.41
C LEU A 191 2.67 9.02 11.42
N SER A 192 1.87 7.98 11.28
CA SER A 192 1.94 6.76 12.08
C SER A 192 2.45 5.58 11.23
N SER A 193 2.66 4.44 11.89
CA SER A 193 3.04 3.18 11.21
C SER A 193 4.21 3.36 10.23
N MET A 194 5.21 4.19 10.61
CA MET A 194 6.39 4.39 9.79
C MET A 194 7.12 3.08 9.58
N TRP A 195 7.53 2.87 8.34
CA TRP A 195 8.35 1.74 7.91
C TRP A 195 9.48 2.27 7.02
N GLY A 196 10.50 1.49 6.83
CA GLY A 196 11.55 1.90 5.90
C GLY A 196 12.75 1.00 5.87
N ILE A 197 13.48 1.14 4.77
CA ILE A 197 14.76 0.50 4.47
C ILE A 197 15.82 1.59 4.35
N CYS A 198 16.93 1.43 5.07
CA CYS A 198 18.17 2.12 4.80
C CYS A 198 19.19 1.09 4.40
N ALA A 199 19.71 1.18 3.17
CA ALA A 199 20.70 0.25 2.62
C ALA A 199 21.90 1.03 2.10
N SER A 200 23.10 0.75 2.62
CA SER A 200 24.31 1.52 2.31
C SER A 200 25.42 0.70 1.65
N GLY A 201 26.13 1.31 0.71
CA GLY A 201 27.23 0.69 -0.03
C GLY A 201 26.84 -0.66 -0.65
N PRO A 202 27.55 -1.77 -0.36
CA PRO A 202 27.19 -3.09 -0.90
C PRO A 202 25.78 -3.57 -0.53
N ASN A 203 25.23 -3.17 0.64
CA ASN A 203 23.88 -3.53 1.05
C ASN A 203 22.82 -2.93 0.13
N ALA A 204 23.08 -1.75 -0.45
CA ALA A 204 22.20 -1.10 -1.41
C ALA A 204 22.01 -1.92 -2.70
N SER A 205 22.84 -2.93 -2.97
CA SER A 205 22.66 -3.85 -4.10
C SER A 205 21.55 -4.89 -3.88
N SER A 206 20.93 -4.92 -2.70
CA SER A 206 19.78 -5.78 -2.39
C SER A 206 18.50 -4.94 -2.30
N PRO A 207 17.51 -5.12 -3.18
CA PRO A 207 16.28 -4.31 -3.19
C PRO A 207 15.52 -4.33 -1.85
N HIS A 208 15.46 -5.50 -1.20
CA HIS A 208 14.76 -5.73 0.07
C HIS A 208 15.74 -5.97 1.22
N HIS A 209 16.81 -5.14 1.28
CA HIS A 209 17.76 -5.21 2.40
C HIS A 209 17.06 -4.98 3.74
N HIS A 210 17.49 -5.72 4.75
CA HIS A 210 17.07 -5.46 6.13
C HIS A 210 18.03 -4.46 6.78
N THR A 211 17.54 -3.26 7.05
CA THR A 211 18.29 -2.18 7.74
C THR A 211 18.98 -2.72 9.00
N GLY A 212 20.28 -2.52 9.08
CA GLY A 212 21.12 -3.14 10.11
C GLY A 212 22.12 -2.18 10.76
N ASP A 213 23.17 -2.79 11.31
CA ASP A 213 24.20 -2.07 12.06
C ASP A 213 25.44 -1.74 11.20
N ARG A 214 25.37 -1.93 9.87
CA ARG A 214 26.46 -1.48 9.00
C ARG A 214 26.65 0.02 9.16
N VAL A 215 27.90 0.43 9.40
CA VAL A 215 28.29 1.84 9.49
C VAL A 215 28.42 2.41 8.09
N ILE A 216 27.70 3.48 7.81
CA ILE A 216 27.74 4.23 6.56
C ILE A 216 29.11 4.92 6.43
N GLN A 217 29.74 4.78 5.29
CA GLN A 217 31.10 5.23 5.03
C GLN A 217 31.16 6.26 3.89
N GLN A 218 32.26 7.00 3.84
CA GLN A 218 32.58 7.82 2.67
C GLN A 218 32.68 6.96 1.42
N GLY A 219 32.03 7.38 0.33
CA GLY A 219 31.93 6.65 -0.92
C GLY A 219 30.71 5.74 -1.03
N ASP A 220 29.88 5.61 0.01
CA ASP A 220 28.67 4.80 -0.05
C ASP A 220 27.55 5.51 -0.83
N ALA A 221 26.89 4.76 -1.69
CA ALA A 221 25.50 5.02 -2.08
C ALA A 221 24.59 4.57 -0.94
N VAL A 222 23.56 5.35 -0.61
CA VAL A 222 22.61 5.00 0.45
C VAL A 222 21.20 5.15 -0.10
N ILE A 223 20.48 4.04 -0.16
CA ILE A 223 19.05 4.00 -0.48
C ILE A 223 18.27 4.21 0.82
N PHE A 224 17.35 5.17 0.79
CA PHE A 224 16.27 5.31 1.74
C PHE A 224 14.96 5.04 1.02
N ASP A 225 14.25 4.03 1.45
CA ASP A 225 12.92 3.66 1.01
C ASP A 225 12.02 3.66 2.24
N TRP A 226 11.05 4.57 2.26
CA TRP A 226 10.26 4.77 3.48
C TRP A 226 8.88 5.35 3.20
N GLY A 227 8.03 5.15 4.16
CA GLY A 227 6.71 5.74 4.17
C GLY A 227 6.12 5.86 5.57
N GLY A 228 4.92 6.37 5.62
CA GLY A 228 4.10 6.48 6.81
C GLY A 228 2.63 6.51 6.46
N LYS A 229 1.79 6.52 7.49
CA LYS A 229 0.34 6.43 7.35
C LYS A 229 -0.34 7.65 7.96
N LEU A 230 -1.27 8.26 7.23
CA LEU A 230 -2.13 9.32 7.70
C LEU A 230 -3.58 9.02 7.32
N ASN A 231 -4.51 9.05 8.29
CA ASN A 231 -5.94 8.82 8.05
C ASN A 231 -6.24 7.52 7.27
N GLY A 232 -5.44 6.48 7.48
CA GLY A 232 -5.58 5.20 6.81
C GLY A 232 -4.76 5.04 5.52
N TYR A 233 -4.35 6.12 4.85
CA TYR A 233 -3.60 6.10 3.60
C TYR A 233 -2.10 6.14 3.82
N ASN A 234 -1.36 5.43 2.98
CA ASN A 234 0.09 5.33 3.06
C ASN A 234 0.76 6.25 2.05
N SER A 235 1.96 6.72 2.38
CA SER A 235 2.97 7.20 1.44
C SER A 235 4.01 6.13 1.20
N ASP A 236 4.66 6.22 0.04
CA ASP A 236 5.76 5.35 -0.37
C ASP A 236 6.71 6.14 -1.27
N VAL A 237 7.98 6.19 -0.89
CA VAL A 237 8.97 6.98 -1.61
C VAL A 237 10.38 6.44 -1.39
N THR A 238 11.15 6.33 -2.46
CA THR A 238 12.59 5.98 -2.38
C THR A 238 13.45 7.11 -2.92
N ARG A 239 14.52 7.40 -2.19
CA ARG A 239 15.60 8.25 -2.67
C ARG A 239 16.96 7.60 -2.42
N THR A 240 17.86 7.77 -3.37
CA THR A 240 19.24 7.36 -3.23
C THR A 240 20.13 8.59 -3.10
N VAL A 241 20.92 8.65 -2.03
CA VAL A 241 21.93 9.70 -1.81
C VAL A 241 23.34 9.11 -1.90
N HIS A 242 24.36 9.95 -1.96
CA HIS A 242 25.73 9.52 -1.96
C HIS A 242 26.54 10.24 -0.87
N VAL A 243 27.35 9.50 -0.13
CA VAL A 243 28.24 10.06 0.90
C VAL A 243 29.58 10.41 0.27
N GLY A 244 29.86 11.70 0.13
CA GLY A 244 31.02 12.21 -0.59
C GLY A 244 30.90 12.14 -2.13
N PRO A 245 31.99 12.38 -2.88
CA PRO A 245 31.95 12.45 -4.34
C PRO A 245 31.74 11.06 -4.97
N PRO A 246 30.71 10.88 -5.83
CA PRO A 246 30.39 9.61 -6.46
C PRO A 246 31.34 9.33 -7.63
N SER A 247 31.50 8.03 -7.94
CA SER A 247 32.18 7.55 -9.15
C SER A 247 31.39 7.91 -10.42
N GLU A 248 32.06 7.88 -11.57
CA GLU A 248 31.40 8.06 -12.88
C GLU A 248 30.38 6.94 -13.15
N GLU A 249 30.69 5.67 -12.75
CA GLU A 249 29.76 4.54 -12.86
C GLU A 249 28.46 4.81 -12.06
N PHE A 250 28.57 5.28 -10.83
CA PHE A 250 27.39 5.60 -10.01
C PHE A 250 26.57 6.75 -10.63
N ARG A 251 27.21 7.83 -11.08
CA ARG A 251 26.50 8.95 -11.73
C ARG A 251 25.73 8.49 -12.97
N LYS A 252 26.36 7.62 -13.79
CA LYS A 252 25.72 7.05 -14.97
C LYS A 252 24.50 6.20 -14.58
N VAL A 253 24.63 5.31 -13.61
CA VAL A 253 23.54 4.44 -13.15
C VAL A 253 22.40 5.28 -12.57
N TYR A 254 22.73 6.27 -11.73
CA TYR A 254 21.74 7.18 -11.15
C TYR A 254 20.91 7.90 -12.23
N GLN A 255 21.58 8.42 -13.24
CA GLN A 255 20.92 9.13 -14.34
C GLN A 255 20.00 8.19 -15.14
N ILE A 256 20.41 6.95 -15.41
CA ILE A 256 19.59 5.94 -16.09
C ILE A 256 18.31 5.64 -15.29
N VAL A 257 18.42 5.43 -13.97
CA VAL A 257 17.25 5.18 -13.10
C VAL A 257 16.33 6.39 -13.08
N ARG A 258 16.87 7.60 -12.98
CA ARG A 258 16.09 8.84 -13.02
C ARG A 258 15.33 9.01 -14.34
N GLU A 259 15.98 8.71 -15.46
CA GLU A 259 15.35 8.75 -16.78
C GLU A 259 14.27 7.67 -16.93
N ALA A 260 14.50 6.47 -16.38
CA ALA A 260 13.51 5.40 -16.38
C ALA A 260 12.27 5.79 -15.56
N ASN A 261 12.44 6.35 -14.35
CA ASN A 261 11.33 6.87 -13.55
C ASN A 261 10.56 8.00 -14.26
N GLN A 262 11.24 8.89 -14.99
CA GLN A 262 10.56 9.92 -15.78
C GLN A 262 9.82 9.33 -16.98
N ALA A 263 10.43 8.39 -17.68
CA ALA A 263 9.83 7.75 -18.86
C ALA A 263 8.57 6.93 -18.48
N THR A 264 8.59 6.27 -17.31
CA THR A 264 7.41 5.57 -16.79
C THR A 264 6.27 6.56 -16.53
N LEU A 265 6.53 7.67 -15.85
CA LEU A 265 5.53 8.71 -15.62
C LEU A 265 4.94 9.26 -16.93
N ASP A 266 5.80 9.55 -17.92
CA ASP A 266 5.38 10.09 -19.22
C ASP A 266 4.52 9.11 -20.03
N ALA A 267 4.66 7.80 -19.74
CA ALA A 267 3.86 6.73 -20.34
C ALA A 267 2.48 6.56 -19.68
N VAL A 268 2.25 7.13 -18.49
CA VAL A 268 0.97 7.01 -17.79
C VAL A 268 -0.10 7.78 -18.55
N LYS A 269 -1.12 7.04 -19.05
CA LYS A 269 -2.32 7.59 -19.69
C LYS A 269 -3.48 6.62 -19.50
N PRO A 270 -4.71 7.10 -19.36
CA PRO A 270 -5.88 6.24 -19.33
C PRO A 270 -5.92 5.31 -20.54
N GLY A 271 -6.22 4.03 -20.30
CA GLY A 271 -6.30 2.98 -21.32
C GLY A 271 -4.97 2.30 -21.66
N VAL A 272 -3.83 2.80 -21.21
CA VAL A 272 -2.53 2.11 -21.39
C VAL A 272 -2.51 0.85 -20.50
N PRO A 273 -2.14 -0.34 -21.02
CA PRO A 273 -1.98 -1.53 -20.20
C PRO A 273 -0.88 -1.36 -19.15
N LEU A 274 -1.12 -1.81 -17.92
CA LEU A 274 -0.18 -1.64 -16.80
C LEU A 274 1.21 -2.22 -17.10
N GLN A 275 1.30 -3.35 -17.82
CA GLN A 275 2.57 -3.93 -18.23
C GLN A 275 3.45 -2.98 -19.10
N GLU A 276 2.84 -2.04 -19.83
CA GLU A 276 3.59 -1.12 -20.67
C GLU A 276 4.42 -0.12 -19.85
N LEU A 277 4.02 0.16 -18.60
CA LEU A 277 4.79 0.98 -17.67
C LEU A 277 6.08 0.24 -17.26
N ASP A 278 5.98 -1.04 -16.88
CA ASP A 278 7.15 -1.88 -16.58
C ASP A 278 8.07 -2.03 -17.81
N ARG A 279 7.48 -2.29 -18.97
CA ARG A 279 8.22 -2.42 -20.24
C ARG A 279 8.97 -1.15 -20.58
N THR A 280 8.39 0.02 -20.33
CA THR A 280 9.01 1.32 -20.62
C THR A 280 10.28 1.52 -19.79
N ALA A 281 10.20 1.36 -18.46
CA ALA A 281 11.37 1.46 -17.59
C ALA A 281 12.43 0.38 -17.94
N ARG A 282 11.96 -0.86 -18.04
CA ARG A 282 12.82 -2.02 -18.31
C ARG A 282 13.56 -1.93 -19.63
N LYS A 283 12.88 -1.43 -20.68
CA LYS A 283 13.53 -1.20 -21.99
C LYS A 283 14.65 -0.19 -21.89
N LEU A 284 14.43 0.95 -21.26
CA LEU A 284 15.44 2.00 -21.10
C LEU A 284 16.66 1.47 -20.31
N ILE A 285 16.45 0.78 -19.21
CA ILE A 285 17.50 0.18 -18.39
C ILE A 285 18.27 -0.90 -19.18
N THR A 286 17.55 -1.72 -19.96
CA THR A 286 18.16 -2.79 -20.79
C THR A 286 18.99 -2.21 -21.93
N ASP A 287 18.49 -1.20 -22.65
CA ASP A 287 19.21 -0.52 -23.73
C ASP A 287 20.49 0.16 -23.22
N ALA A 288 20.51 0.59 -21.96
CA ALA A 288 21.69 1.12 -21.29
C ALA A 288 22.70 0.04 -20.82
N GLY A 289 22.36 -1.25 -20.95
CA GLY A 289 23.21 -2.39 -20.62
C GLY A 289 23.05 -2.93 -19.18
N TYR A 290 21.96 -2.55 -18.46
CA TYR A 290 21.73 -2.94 -17.07
C TYR A 290 20.45 -3.78 -16.87
N GLY A 291 19.86 -4.35 -17.93
CA GLY A 291 18.58 -5.06 -17.86
C GLY A 291 18.54 -6.18 -16.83
N GLU A 292 19.62 -6.96 -16.67
CA GLU A 292 19.71 -8.03 -15.67
C GLU A 292 19.82 -7.53 -14.23
N ALA A 293 20.14 -6.25 -14.03
CA ALA A 293 20.27 -5.60 -12.74
C ALA A 293 18.97 -4.92 -12.28
N PHE A 294 17.90 -4.93 -13.08
CA PHE A 294 16.56 -4.50 -12.69
C PHE A 294 15.72 -5.71 -12.29
N LEU A 295 15.69 -6.01 -10.98
CA LEU A 295 15.32 -7.31 -10.43
C LEU A 295 13.83 -7.46 -10.10
N HIS A 296 13.06 -6.37 -10.06
CA HIS A 296 11.65 -6.37 -9.63
C HIS A 296 10.74 -5.70 -10.67
N ARG A 297 9.44 -5.71 -10.46
CA ARG A 297 8.46 -4.94 -11.23
C ARG A 297 8.68 -3.44 -11.02
N VAL A 298 8.19 -2.61 -11.95
CA VAL A 298 8.40 -1.15 -11.88
C VAL A 298 7.54 -0.49 -10.81
N GLY A 299 6.49 -1.18 -10.30
CA GLY A 299 5.64 -0.60 -9.28
C GLY A 299 4.45 -1.48 -8.87
N HIS A 300 3.72 -1.00 -7.88
CA HIS A 300 2.54 -1.62 -7.30
C HIS A 300 1.51 -0.57 -6.91
N GLY A 301 0.25 -0.97 -6.83
CA GLY A 301 -0.80 -0.12 -6.28
C GLY A 301 -0.50 0.26 -4.84
N LEU A 302 -0.94 1.45 -4.48
CA LEU A 302 -0.74 2.05 -3.15
C LEU A 302 -2.05 2.72 -2.72
N GLY A 303 -2.32 2.69 -1.43
CA GLY A 303 -3.48 3.33 -0.83
C GLY A 303 -3.61 3.00 0.65
N LEU A 304 -4.61 2.22 1.01
CA LEU A 304 -4.82 1.75 2.38
C LEU A 304 -3.79 0.68 2.79
N GLU A 305 -3.22 -0.04 1.84
CA GLU A 305 -2.07 -0.92 2.02
C GLU A 305 -0.87 -0.32 1.26
N VAL A 306 0.33 -0.56 1.73
CA VAL A 306 1.56 -0.15 1.02
C VAL A 306 1.63 -0.87 -0.32
N HIS A 307 1.37 -2.19 -0.31
CA HIS A 307 1.25 -2.99 -1.52
C HIS A 307 -0.19 -3.45 -1.71
N GLU A 308 -0.86 -2.93 -2.72
CA GLU A 308 -2.17 -3.38 -3.16
C GLU A 308 -2.22 -3.47 -4.69
N GLU A 309 -3.32 -3.96 -5.27
CA GLU A 309 -3.49 -3.88 -6.72
C GLU A 309 -3.78 -2.43 -7.16
N PRO A 310 -3.37 -2.10 -8.42
CA PRO A 310 -2.84 -2.97 -9.45
C PRO A 310 -1.31 -3.15 -9.37
N TYR A 311 -0.79 -4.24 -9.97
CA TYR A 311 0.66 -4.44 -10.09
C TYR A 311 1.14 -4.09 -11.51
N LEU A 312 2.19 -3.26 -11.59
CA LEU A 312 2.82 -2.84 -12.84
C LEU A 312 3.89 -3.86 -13.22
N VAL A 313 3.48 -4.93 -13.88
CA VAL A 313 4.32 -6.09 -14.15
C VAL A 313 3.99 -6.71 -15.51
N GLU A 314 4.97 -7.32 -16.14
CA GLU A 314 4.78 -8.09 -17.38
C GLU A 314 3.63 -9.11 -17.24
N GLY A 315 2.73 -9.15 -18.23
CA GLY A 315 1.55 -10.01 -18.23
C GLY A 315 0.29 -9.37 -17.63
N ASN A 316 0.38 -8.19 -17.02
CA ASN A 316 -0.80 -7.45 -16.57
C ASN A 316 -1.27 -6.49 -17.67
N ASP A 317 -2.28 -6.91 -18.42
CA ASP A 317 -2.88 -6.16 -19.52
C ASP A 317 -4.07 -5.27 -19.10
N LEU A 318 -4.38 -5.21 -17.79
CA LEU A 318 -5.40 -4.33 -17.27
C LEU A 318 -5.11 -2.87 -17.69
N PRO A 319 -6.09 -2.17 -18.31
CA PRO A 319 -5.88 -0.79 -18.70
C PRO A 319 -5.86 0.13 -17.47
N LEU A 320 -5.00 1.15 -17.50
CA LEU A 320 -5.01 2.24 -16.54
C LEU A 320 -6.35 2.97 -16.57
N GLU A 321 -6.89 3.27 -15.39
CA GLU A 321 -8.07 4.09 -15.22
C GLU A 321 -7.73 5.35 -14.42
N VAL A 322 -8.47 6.43 -14.68
CA VAL A 322 -8.36 7.68 -13.90
C VAL A 322 -8.67 7.39 -12.43
N GLY A 323 -7.80 7.84 -11.53
CA GLY A 323 -7.88 7.58 -10.09
C GLY A 323 -7.06 6.38 -9.62
N MET A 324 -6.49 5.57 -10.50
CA MET A 324 -5.53 4.54 -10.07
C MET A 324 -4.26 5.20 -9.53
N THR A 325 -3.80 4.72 -8.36
CA THR A 325 -2.56 5.17 -7.71
C THR A 325 -1.60 4.01 -7.54
N PHE A 326 -0.32 4.26 -7.78
CA PHE A 326 0.72 3.23 -7.76
C PHE A 326 2.11 3.84 -7.55
N SER A 327 3.08 3.01 -7.15
CA SER A 327 4.50 3.39 -7.13
C SER A 327 5.10 3.35 -8.55
N ASP A 328 6.05 4.23 -8.82
CA ASP A 328 6.94 4.24 -9.99
C ASP A 328 8.37 4.20 -9.46
N GLU A 329 8.96 3.00 -9.38
CA GLU A 329 10.15 2.69 -8.58
C GLU A 329 11.25 1.92 -9.35
N PRO A 330 11.65 2.31 -10.55
CA PRO A 330 12.73 1.62 -11.24
C PRO A 330 14.02 1.64 -10.41
N GLY A 331 14.80 0.55 -10.51
CA GLY A 331 16.06 0.44 -9.80
C GLY A 331 17.09 -0.39 -10.56
N ILE A 332 18.37 -0.10 -10.32
CA ILE A 332 19.53 -0.86 -10.82
C ILE A 332 20.37 -1.28 -9.62
N TYR A 333 20.61 -2.58 -9.48
CA TYR A 333 21.30 -3.18 -8.32
C TYR A 333 22.54 -3.94 -8.81
N LEU A 334 23.72 -3.38 -8.54
CA LEU A 334 25.01 -3.96 -8.92
C LEU A 334 25.57 -4.77 -7.75
N GLU A 335 25.42 -6.09 -7.80
CA GLU A 335 25.77 -7.00 -6.71
C GLU A 335 27.14 -6.73 -6.13
N GLY A 336 27.19 -6.58 -4.79
CA GLY A 336 28.42 -6.31 -4.03
C GLY A 336 29.01 -4.92 -4.20
N LYS A 337 28.41 -4.06 -5.01
CA LYS A 337 28.86 -2.67 -5.23
C LYS A 337 27.91 -1.67 -4.61
N PHE A 338 26.78 -1.42 -5.27
CA PHE A 338 25.75 -0.48 -4.84
C PHE A 338 24.44 -0.73 -5.58
N GLY A 339 23.38 -0.08 -5.14
CA GLY A 339 22.11 0.04 -5.86
C GLY A 339 21.66 1.49 -5.96
N VAL A 340 20.77 1.74 -6.91
CA VAL A 340 20.04 3.01 -7.06
C VAL A 340 18.57 2.68 -7.29
N ARG A 341 17.67 3.27 -6.49
CA ARG A 341 16.22 3.32 -6.71
C ARG A 341 15.74 4.75 -6.55
N ILE A 342 14.85 5.17 -7.42
CA ILE A 342 14.11 6.43 -7.31
C ILE A 342 12.65 6.07 -7.47
N GLU A 343 11.85 6.46 -6.49
CA GLU A 343 10.44 6.11 -6.42
C GLU A 343 9.59 7.30 -6.09
N ASP A 344 8.46 7.40 -6.76
CA ASP A 344 7.39 8.32 -6.44
C ASP A 344 6.03 7.60 -6.47
N THR A 345 5.10 8.04 -5.62
CA THR A 345 3.69 7.70 -5.77
C THR A 345 3.10 8.52 -6.92
N VAL A 346 2.41 7.84 -7.84
CA VAL A 346 1.79 8.44 -9.03
C VAL A 346 0.28 8.18 -9.02
N VAL A 347 -0.50 9.16 -9.45
CA VAL A 347 -1.92 9.01 -9.78
C VAL A 347 -2.13 9.17 -11.29
N CYS A 348 -2.94 8.28 -11.87
CA CYS A 348 -3.41 8.42 -13.26
C CYS A 348 -4.56 9.45 -13.28
N THR A 349 -4.41 10.52 -14.08
CA THR A 349 -5.44 11.53 -14.32
C THR A 349 -5.91 11.50 -15.78
N GLU A 350 -6.92 12.28 -16.13
CA GLU A 350 -7.37 12.42 -17.53
C GLU A 350 -6.27 12.91 -18.46
N ASP A 351 -5.36 13.76 -17.95
CA ASP A 351 -4.26 14.36 -18.71
C ASP A 351 -2.96 13.54 -18.69
N GLY A 352 -2.89 12.46 -17.88
CA GLY A 352 -1.70 11.61 -17.72
C GLY A 352 -1.31 11.38 -16.27
N GLY A 353 -0.05 10.97 -16.04
CA GLY A 353 0.48 10.72 -14.71
C GLY A 353 0.82 11.99 -13.93
N VAL A 354 0.43 12.04 -12.66
CA VAL A 354 0.80 13.11 -11.73
C VAL A 354 1.47 12.49 -10.50
N ARG A 355 2.66 12.97 -10.14
CA ARG A 355 3.34 12.59 -8.89
C ARG A 355 2.66 13.24 -7.70
N LEU A 356 2.50 12.47 -6.64
CA LEU A 356 2.06 12.97 -5.34
C LEU A 356 3.25 13.39 -4.46
N ASN A 357 4.44 12.83 -4.72
CA ASN A 357 5.70 13.21 -4.09
C ASN A 357 6.42 14.29 -4.89
N HIS A 358 7.02 15.26 -4.19
CA HIS A 358 7.78 16.36 -4.77
C HIS A 358 9.23 16.46 -4.22
N ALA A 359 9.62 15.52 -3.33
CA ALA A 359 11.01 15.38 -2.87
C ALA A 359 11.96 15.33 -4.06
N THR A 360 13.10 16.04 -3.96
CA THR A 360 14.05 16.13 -5.08
C THR A 360 14.49 14.76 -5.57
N ARG A 361 14.54 14.60 -6.90
CA ARG A 361 15.12 13.45 -7.60
C ARG A 361 16.50 13.74 -8.14
N ASP A 362 17.04 14.91 -7.81
CA ASP A 362 18.45 15.21 -8.08
C ASP A 362 19.34 14.46 -7.10
N LEU A 363 20.54 14.10 -7.54
CA LEU A 363 21.51 13.42 -6.69
C LEU A 363 21.95 14.34 -5.54
N VAL A 364 21.64 13.92 -4.32
CA VAL A 364 22.00 14.61 -3.09
C VAL A 364 23.29 14.02 -2.51
N PHE A 365 24.16 14.90 -2.02
CA PHE A 365 25.40 14.53 -1.32
C PHE A 365 25.21 14.80 0.16
N MET A 366 25.53 13.78 0.99
CA MET A 366 25.41 13.87 2.45
C MET A 366 26.75 13.50 3.09
N ASP A 367 27.60 14.50 3.25
CA ASP A 367 28.96 14.35 3.81
C ASP A 367 28.95 14.15 5.34
#